data_7bd3a3722913f1e8cbcdf338963dfd17
#
_entry.id   7bd3a3722913f1e8cbcdf338963dfd17
#
_cell.length_a   1.000
_cell.length_b   1.000
_cell.length_c   1.000
_cell.angle_alpha   90.00
_cell.angle_beta   90.00
_cell.angle_gamma   90.00
#
_symmetry.space_group_name_H-M   'P 1'
#
loop_
_entity.id
_entity.type
_entity.pdbx_description
1 polymer ?
#
loop_
_entity_poly.entity_id
_entity_poly.type
_entity_poly.pdbx_seq_one_letter_code
_entity_poly.pdbx_strand_id
1 'polypeptide(L)' 'MNIEETRNGMLKTLENKGGSAPMKILHGYSKLIHRVAHKEFSDVMEGLVNDELVIFDNDVFILTDEGLKVAKDL' A
#
# COMPACT_ATOMS: atom_id res chain seq x y z
N MET A 1 -14.81 0.22 8.45
CA MET A 1 -13.50 0.58 7.89
C MET A 1 -13.67 1.20 6.51
N ASN A 2 -12.87 2.21 6.20
CA ASN A 2 -12.94 2.88 4.91
C ASN A 2 -11.80 2.36 4.02
N ILE A 3 -12.16 1.69 2.92
CA ILE A 3 -11.18 1.11 1.99
C ILE A 3 -10.28 2.19 1.38
N GLU A 4 -10.85 3.34 1.03
CA GLU A 4 -10.07 4.44 0.48
C GLU A 4 -9.04 4.96 1.48
N GLU A 5 -9.42 5.08 2.74
CA GLU A 5 -8.51 5.50 3.80
C GLU A 5 -7.37 4.51 3.97
N THR A 6 -7.67 3.21 3.95
CA THR A 6 -6.64 2.17 4.03
C THR A 6 -5.71 2.22 2.82
N ARG A 7 -6.28 2.38 1.64
CA ARG A 7 -5.52 2.50 0.39
C ARG A 7 -4.55 3.69 0.45
N ASN A 8 -5.04 4.83 0.87
CA ASN A 8 -4.22 6.04 1.02
C ASN A 8 -3.13 5.84 2.07
N GLY A 9 -3.46 5.16 3.16
CA GLY A 9 -2.50 4.84 4.21
C GLY A 9 -1.37 3.95 3.72
N MET A 10 -1.67 2.97 2.85
CA MET A 10 -0.65 2.11 2.26
C MET A 10 0.29 2.91 1.34
N LEU A 11 -0.27 3.79 0.52
CA LEU A 11 0.54 4.66 -0.34
C LEU A 11 1.47 5.55 0.48
N LYS A 12 0.95 6.16 1.53
CA LYS A 12 1.76 6.99 2.43
C LYS A 12 2.84 6.19 3.14
N THR A 13 2.50 4.98 3.58
CA THR A 13 3.47 4.09 4.23
C THR A 13 4.62 3.75 3.29
N LEU A 14 4.30 3.43 2.04
CA LEU A 14 5.33 3.15 1.04
C LEU A 14 6.20 4.38 0.79
N GLU A 15 5.60 5.56 0.68
CA GLU A 15 6.37 6.79 0.53
C GLU A 15 7.33 6.99 1.70
N ASN A 16 6.84 6.83 2.93
CA ASN A 16 7.64 7.02 4.13
C ASN A 16 8.78 6.02 4.25
N LYS A 17 8.65 4.87 3.62
CA LYS A 17 9.69 3.83 3.63
C LYS A 17 10.64 3.93 2.45
N GLY A 18 10.60 5.04 1.73
CA GLY A 18 11.51 5.28 0.61
C GLY A 18 11.01 4.74 -0.73
N GLY A 19 9.74 4.41 -0.82
CA GLY A 19 9.11 4.00 -2.08
C GLY A 19 8.91 2.50 -2.23
N SER A 20 9.38 1.68 -1.30
CA SER A 20 9.18 0.23 -1.35
C SER A 20 9.18 -0.37 0.04
N ALA A 21 8.51 -1.50 0.18
CA ALA A 21 8.51 -2.26 1.43
C ALA A 21 8.06 -3.69 1.18
N PRO A 22 8.62 -4.66 1.93
CA PRO A 22 8.16 -6.05 1.82
C PRO A 22 6.68 -6.18 2.20
N MET A 23 5.98 -7.09 1.54
CA MET A 23 4.57 -7.36 1.83
C MET A 23 4.34 -7.62 3.32
N LYS A 24 5.24 -8.38 3.93
CA LYS A 24 5.14 -8.74 5.36
C LYS A 24 5.12 -7.49 6.25
N ILE A 25 5.94 -6.51 5.93
CA ILE A 25 6.00 -5.27 6.71
C ILE A 25 4.71 -4.45 6.54
N LEU A 26 4.23 -4.31 5.29
CA LEU A 26 3.00 -3.59 5.02
C LEU A 26 1.79 -4.26 5.66
N HIS A 27 1.73 -5.59 5.60
CA HIS A 27 0.63 -6.34 6.22
C HIS A 27 0.63 -6.13 7.73
N GLY A 28 1.80 -6.20 8.37
CA GLY A 28 1.92 -5.95 9.80
C GLY A 28 1.51 -4.54 10.17
N TYR A 29 1.93 -3.56 9.41
CA TYR A 29 1.55 -2.17 9.63
C TYR A 29 0.03 -1.98 9.47
N SER A 30 -0.54 -2.53 8.42
CA SER A 30 -1.97 -2.46 8.16
C SER A 30 -2.78 -3.06 9.31
N LYS A 31 -2.36 -4.23 9.78
CA LYS A 31 -3.05 -4.93 10.87
C LYS A 31 -3.00 -4.13 12.17
N LEU A 32 -1.86 -3.53 12.48
CA LEU A 32 -1.68 -2.80 13.74
C LEU A 32 -2.31 -1.41 13.71
N ILE A 33 -2.19 -0.70 12.61
CA ILE A 33 -2.59 0.71 12.52
C ILE A 33 -4.01 0.86 11.99
N HIS A 34 -4.34 0.11 10.93
CA HIS A 34 -5.64 0.22 10.27
C HIS A 34 -6.61 -0.89 10.66
N ARG A 35 -6.16 -1.88 11.41
CA ARG A 35 -6.96 -3.03 11.85
C ARG A 35 -7.62 -3.74 10.68
N VAL A 36 -6.88 -3.90 9.61
CA VAL A 36 -7.39 -4.47 8.36
C VAL A 36 -7.16 -5.98 8.36
N ALA A 37 -8.20 -6.75 8.05
CA ALA A 37 -8.08 -8.19 7.89
C ALA A 37 -7.22 -8.52 6.67
N HIS A 38 -6.61 -9.71 6.68
CA HIS A 38 -5.73 -10.14 5.59
C HIS A 38 -6.39 -10.04 4.22
N LYS A 39 -7.65 -10.46 4.11
CA LYS A 39 -8.37 -10.38 2.83
C LYS A 39 -8.52 -8.94 2.35
N GLU A 40 -8.88 -8.04 3.25
CA GLU A 40 -9.05 -6.63 2.92
C GLU A 40 -7.74 -5.98 2.52
N PHE A 41 -6.66 -6.33 3.21
CA PHE A 41 -5.32 -5.88 2.84
C PHE A 41 -4.98 -6.34 1.42
N SER A 42 -5.21 -7.63 1.11
CA SER A 42 -4.95 -8.16 -0.22
C SER A 42 -5.77 -7.45 -1.28
N ASP A 43 -7.05 -7.19 -1.01
CA ASP A 43 -7.94 -6.50 -1.94
C ASP A 43 -7.46 -5.08 -2.21
N VAL A 44 -7.04 -4.37 -1.17
CA VAL A 44 -6.52 -3.00 -1.30
C VAL A 44 -5.23 -2.99 -2.12
N MET A 45 -4.30 -3.87 -1.81
CA MET A 45 -3.02 -3.91 -2.53
C MET A 45 -3.21 -4.36 -3.98
N GLU A 46 -4.12 -5.31 -4.22
CA GLU A 46 -4.44 -5.72 -5.59
C GLU A 46 -5.02 -4.55 -6.38
N GLY A 47 -5.88 -3.75 -5.77
CA GLY A 47 -6.43 -2.55 -6.40
C GLY A 47 -5.34 -1.55 -6.76
N LEU A 48 -4.35 -1.34 -5.88
CA LEU A 48 -3.24 -0.45 -6.15
C LEU A 48 -2.38 -0.95 -7.31
N VAL A 49 -2.16 -2.25 -7.39
CA VAL A 49 -1.41 -2.84 -8.50
C VAL A 49 -2.20 -2.69 -9.82
N ASN A 50 -3.50 -2.97 -9.78
CA ASN A 50 -4.35 -2.84 -10.96
C ASN A 50 -4.43 -1.40 -11.48
N ASP A 51 -4.35 -0.42 -10.58
CA ASP A 51 -4.34 1.00 -10.94
C ASP A 51 -2.95 1.51 -11.32
N GLU A 52 -1.96 0.62 -11.34
CA GLU A 52 -0.58 0.95 -11.70
C GLU A 52 0.09 1.96 -10.75
N LEU A 53 -0.39 2.01 -9.52
CA LEU A 53 0.21 2.87 -8.48
C LEU A 53 1.32 2.14 -7.72
N VAL A 54 1.29 0.81 -7.76
CA VAL A 54 2.23 -0.05 -7.06
C VAL A 54 2.58 -1.24 -7.95
N ILE A 55 3.82 -1.71 -7.85
CA ILE A 55 4.27 -2.94 -8.49
C ILE A 55 4.58 -3.94 -7.36
N PHE A 56 4.24 -5.21 -7.59
CA PHE A 56 4.57 -6.28 -6.65
C PHE A 56 5.59 -7.22 -7.30
N ASP A 57 6.77 -7.31 -6.70
CA ASP A 57 7.87 -8.13 -7.23
C ASP A 57 8.67 -8.72 -6.08
N ASN A 58 8.90 -10.03 -6.10
CA ASN A 58 9.66 -10.75 -5.06
C ASN A 58 9.17 -10.45 -3.64
N ASP A 59 7.85 -10.47 -3.44
CA ASP A 59 7.21 -10.19 -2.15
C ASP A 59 7.46 -8.76 -1.64
N VAL A 60 7.83 -7.84 -2.54
CA VAL A 60 8.04 -6.43 -2.21
C VAL A 60 7.08 -5.58 -3.02
N PHE A 61 6.40 -4.64 -2.35
CA PHE A 61 5.59 -3.63 -3.01
C PHE A 61 6.44 -2.40 -3.29
N ILE A 62 6.35 -1.87 -4.50
CA ILE A 62 7.17 -0.75 -4.96
C ILE A 62 6.24 0.31 -5.54
N LEU A 63 6.34 1.56 -5.06
CA LEU A 63 5.59 2.66 -5.66
C LEU A 63 6.06 2.91 -7.09
N THR A 64 5.10 3.08 -8.00
CA THR A 64 5.40 3.59 -9.34
C THR A 64 5.54 5.11 -9.27
N ASP A 65 5.94 5.75 -10.36
CA ASP A 65 5.99 7.21 -10.43
C ASP A 65 4.61 7.81 -10.17
N GLU A 66 3.57 7.20 -10.72
CA GLU A 66 2.19 7.64 -10.50
C GLU A 66 1.79 7.46 -9.04
N GLY A 67 2.15 6.32 -8.44
CA GLY A 67 1.87 6.06 -7.04
C GLY A 67 2.53 7.08 -6.12
N LEU A 68 3.76 7.47 -6.44
CA LEU A 68 4.49 8.47 -5.66
C LEU A 68 3.79 9.83 -5.76
N LYS A 69 3.31 10.22 -6.94
CA LYS A 69 2.57 11.47 -7.12
C LYS A 69 1.31 11.48 -6.26
N VAL A 70 0.54 10.39 -6.29
CA VAL A 70 -0.68 10.28 -5.50
C VAL A 70 -0.35 10.35 -4.02
N ALA A 71 0.67 9.64 -3.57
CA ALA A 71 1.07 9.63 -2.17
C ALA A 71 1.48 11.03 -1.68
N LYS A 72 2.18 11.78 -2.49
CA LYS A 72 2.60 13.15 -2.13
C LYS A 72 1.44 14.12 -2.02
N ASP A 73 0.34 13.85 -2.74
CA ASP A 73 -0.84 14.70 -2.72
C ASP A 73 -1.80 14.36 -1.56
N LEU A 74 -1.51 13.34 -0.80
CA LEU A 74 -2.37 12.91 0.32
C LEU A 74 -2.12 13.71 1.60
#